data_f815444b6fa564951d5cce03f674bfd4
#
_entry.id   f815444b6fa564951d5cce03f674bfd4
#
_cell.length_a   1.000
_cell.length_b   1.000
_cell.length_c   1.000
_cell.angle_alpha   90.00
_cell.angle_beta   90.00
_cell.angle_gamma   90.00
#
_symmetry.space_group_name_H-M   'P 1'
#
loop_
_entity.id
_entity.type
_entity.pdbx_description
1 polymer ?
#
loop_
_entity_poly.entity_id
_entity_poly.type
_entity_poly.pdbx_seq_one_letter_code
_entity_poly.pdbx_strand_id
1 'polypeptide(L)'
;MTPVAYERLPGFAADDALAAFSVFKGFARAFLGGAAPPRAAKPAPPALGAAARAALAAHPRDADAARAFFVAHFEARLIGPGFLTGYYEPWVGGSLTPSSVYSAPLLGRPGDLVTLPLGEGPSGFAAARRGPDGALTPYPARREIEAEARNPVVWLNDAVEVYLIQVQGSARVRLRDGGWRRLIYDGRNGRPYTSIGRLLVEAGEIGEAEMSLARLKSWLRAAGVKPGERGRELMQQNDSYVFFRLADDAGEGPIGGAGRPLTALRSIAVERSHWSYGLPFFPVATLPWTSETPTPFARLMIAEDTGSAIVGPARADLFFGGGEAAGQRAGSIRHEAEMFVLWPREPAV
;
A
#
# COMPACT_ATOMS: atom_id res chain seq x y z
N MET A 1 1.55 -9.63 -22.33
CA MET A 1 2.03 -8.22 -22.40
C MET A 1 2.59 -7.98 -23.80
N THR A 2 2.09 -6.94 -24.46
CA THR A 2 2.46 -6.64 -25.85
C THR A 2 3.39 -5.42 -25.87
N PRO A 3 4.56 -5.48 -26.55
CA PRO A 3 5.45 -4.33 -26.72
C PRO A 3 4.72 -3.17 -27.42
N VAL A 4 5.01 -1.96 -26.97
CA VAL A 4 4.40 -0.73 -27.49
C VAL A 4 5.49 0.33 -27.64
N ALA A 5 5.44 1.10 -28.74
CA ALA A 5 6.35 2.22 -28.92
C ALA A 5 6.02 3.34 -27.91
N TYR A 6 7.02 4.02 -27.37
CA TYR A 6 6.85 5.07 -26.36
C TYR A 6 5.99 6.26 -26.85
N GLU A 7 6.03 6.54 -28.13
CA GLU A 7 5.23 7.59 -28.78
C GLU A 7 3.72 7.30 -28.70
N ARG A 8 3.35 6.04 -28.45
CA ARG A 8 1.95 5.61 -28.27
C ARG A 8 1.49 5.61 -26.81
N LEU A 9 2.35 5.97 -25.87
CA LEU A 9 1.97 6.13 -24.46
C LEU A 9 1.43 7.56 -24.24
N PRO A 10 0.13 7.73 -24.02
CA PRO A 10 -0.45 9.07 -23.86
C PRO A 10 0.19 9.79 -22.66
N GLY A 11 0.69 11.01 -22.87
CA GLY A 11 1.26 11.83 -21.80
C GLY A 11 2.68 11.47 -21.34
N PHE A 12 3.31 10.41 -21.90
CA PHE A 12 4.65 10.01 -21.48
C PHE A 12 5.71 11.11 -21.69
N ALA A 13 5.61 11.84 -22.79
CA ALA A 13 6.52 12.96 -23.07
C ALA A 13 6.34 14.15 -22.10
N ALA A 14 5.17 14.30 -21.50
CA ALA A 14 4.85 15.40 -20.60
C ALA A 14 5.06 15.08 -19.11
N ASP A 15 5.32 13.80 -18.77
CA ASP A 15 5.53 13.43 -17.36
C ASP A 15 6.90 13.91 -16.85
N ASP A 16 6.93 14.28 -15.57
CA ASP A 16 8.17 14.54 -14.84
C ASP A 16 8.93 13.23 -14.55
N ALA A 17 9.63 12.73 -15.57
CA ALA A 17 10.40 11.50 -15.46
C ALA A 17 11.57 11.61 -14.47
N LEU A 18 12.04 12.83 -14.14
CA LEU A 18 13.12 13.03 -13.18
C LEU A 18 12.70 12.63 -11.76
N ALA A 19 11.47 12.98 -11.36
CA ALA A 19 10.93 12.55 -10.08
C ALA A 19 10.82 11.00 -10.01
N ALA A 20 10.35 10.34 -11.07
CA ALA A 20 10.31 8.88 -11.14
C ALA A 20 11.71 8.24 -11.12
N PHE A 21 12.68 8.85 -11.83
CA PHE A 21 14.07 8.41 -11.83
C PHE A 21 14.69 8.47 -10.42
N SER A 22 14.40 9.51 -9.67
CA SER A 22 14.89 9.66 -8.29
C SER A 22 14.42 8.50 -7.41
N VAL A 23 13.15 8.11 -7.53
CA VAL A 23 12.58 6.96 -6.81
C VAL A 23 13.23 5.65 -7.29
N PHE A 24 13.34 5.46 -8.61
CA PHE A 24 13.98 4.27 -9.18
C PHE A 24 15.45 4.15 -8.75
N LYS A 25 16.22 5.24 -8.77
CA LYS A 25 17.61 5.28 -8.31
C LYS A 25 17.74 4.92 -6.82
N GLY A 26 16.79 5.39 -6.02
CA GLY A 26 16.67 5.00 -4.62
C GLY A 26 16.43 3.49 -4.47
N PHE A 27 15.47 2.93 -5.20
CA PHE A 27 15.23 1.47 -5.25
C PHE A 27 16.48 0.73 -5.69
N ALA A 28 17.14 1.15 -6.77
CA ALA A 28 18.34 0.52 -7.31
C ALA A 28 19.45 0.37 -6.26
N ARG A 29 19.66 1.40 -5.42
CA ARG A 29 20.64 1.36 -4.33
C ARG A 29 20.34 0.26 -3.31
N ALA A 30 19.10 0.16 -2.84
CA ALA A 30 18.70 -0.87 -1.89
C ALA A 30 18.73 -2.28 -2.50
N PHE A 31 18.24 -2.41 -3.72
CA PHE A 31 18.19 -3.67 -4.45
C PHE A 31 19.58 -4.26 -4.68
N LEU A 32 20.52 -3.45 -5.15
CA LEU A 32 21.90 -3.88 -5.38
C LEU A 32 22.70 -4.07 -4.08
N GLY A 33 22.27 -3.42 -3.00
CA GLY A 33 22.80 -3.64 -1.64
C GLY A 33 22.37 -4.95 -1.00
N GLY A 34 21.50 -5.72 -1.65
CA GLY A 34 21.09 -7.07 -1.20
C GLY A 34 20.15 -7.08 0.00
N ALA A 35 19.57 -5.95 0.39
CA ALA A 35 18.58 -5.92 1.45
C ALA A 35 17.30 -6.67 1.04
N ALA A 36 16.91 -7.69 1.81
CA ALA A 36 15.67 -8.40 1.58
C ALA A 36 14.46 -7.48 1.85
N PRO A 37 13.46 -7.44 0.96
CA PRO A 37 12.26 -6.67 1.19
C PRO A 37 11.45 -7.24 2.36
N PRO A 38 10.83 -6.40 3.20
CA PRO A 38 9.96 -6.85 4.31
C PRO A 38 8.80 -7.73 3.86
N ARG A 39 8.33 -7.52 2.63
CA ARG A 39 7.31 -8.35 1.99
C ARG A 39 7.89 -8.94 0.72
N ALA A 40 8.11 -10.26 0.71
CA ALA A 40 8.61 -10.94 -0.47
C ALA A 40 7.67 -10.71 -1.68
N ALA A 41 8.25 -10.48 -2.84
CA ALA A 41 7.55 -10.34 -4.12
C ALA A 41 8.12 -11.32 -5.14
N LYS A 42 7.52 -11.36 -6.33
CA LYS A 42 8.07 -12.12 -7.46
C LYS A 42 9.54 -11.72 -7.68
N PRO A 43 10.43 -12.66 -7.92
CA PRO A 43 11.83 -12.36 -8.23
C PRO A 43 11.95 -11.35 -9.37
N ALA A 44 12.90 -10.44 -9.24
CA ALA A 44 13.17 -9.43 -10.26
C ALA A 44 13.65 -10.08 -11.56
N PRO A 45 13.22 -9.57 -12.74
CA PRO A 45 13.81 -9.98 -14.01
C PRO A 45 15.34 -9.77 -13.98
N PRO A 46 16.15 -10.70 -14.53
CA PRO A 46 17.62 -10.57 -14.50
C PRO A 46 18.13 -9.22 -15.03
N ALA A 47 17.53 -8.72 -16.10
CA ALA A 47 17.87 -7.45 -16.73
C ALA A 47 17.61 -6.22 -15.82
N LEU A 48 16.74 -6.32 -14.79
CA LEU A 48 16.50 -5.20 -13.86
C LEU A 48 17.79 -4.83 -13.09
N GLY A 49 18.65 -5.79 -12.80
CA GLY A 49 19.95 -5.54 -12.17
C GLY A 49 20.88 -4.68 -13.02
N ALA A 50 20.86 -4.86 -14.34
CA ALA A 50 21.64 -4.02 -15.26
C ALA A 50 21.08 -2.59 -15.30
N ALA A 51 19.77 -2.43 -15.42
CA ALA A 51 19.11 -1.12 -15.37
C ALA A 51 19.36 -0.41 -14.01
N ALA A 52 19.35 -1.14 -12.91
CA ALA A 52 19.65 -0.61 -11.58
C ALA A 52 21.10 -0.10 -11.47
N ARG A 53 22.10 -0.85 -11.97
CA ARG A 53 23.49 -0.39 -12.03
C ARG A 53 23.65 0.85 -12.88
N ALA A 54 23.01 0.88 -14.06
CA ALA A 54 23.02 2.04 -14.93
C ALA A 54 22.40 3.28 -14.23
N ALA A 55 21.32 3.10 -13.47
CA ALA A 55 20.69 4.21 -12.72
C ALA A 55 21.62 4.80 -11.65
N LEU A 56 22.43 3.98 -10.98
CA LEU A 56 23.40 4.50 -9.99
C LEU A 56 24.48 5.37 -10.64
N ALA A 57 24.92 4.99 -11.85
CA ALA A 57 25.91 5.75 -12.61
C ALA A 57 25.33 6.99 -13.30
N ALA A 58 24.02 7.00 -13.59
CA ALA A 58 23.38 8.10 -14.31
C ALA A 58 23.08 9.29 -13.40
N HIS A 59 23.16 10.50 -13.97
CA HIS A 59 22.87 11.77 -13.30
C HIS A 59 22.05 12.68 -14.22
N PRO A 60 20.80 12.30 -14.57
CA PRO A 60 19.95 13.17 -15.38
C PRO A 60 19.69 14.48 -14.65
N ARG A 61 19.72 15.60 -15.38
CA ARG A 61 19.56 16.95 -14.84
C ARG A 61 18.14 17.50 -15.03
N ASP A 62 17.37 16.86 -15.90
CA ASP A 62 16.01 17.25 -16.27
C ASP A 62 15.15 16.05 -16.62
N ALA A 63 13.87 16.31 -16.88
CA ALA A 63 12.89 15.26 -17.21
C ALA A 63 13.20 14.56 -18.53
N ASP A 64 13.78 15.28 -19.53
CA ASP A 64 14.09 14.69 -20.81
C ASP A 64 15.25 13.70 -20.71
N ALA A 65 16.32 14.05 -20.01
CA ALA A 65 17.43 13.15 -19.74
C ALA A 65 16.99 11.90 -18.92
N ALA A 66 16.11 12.11 -17.92
CA ALA A 66 15.54 11.00 -17.15
C ALA A 66 14.63 10.11 -18.01
N ARG A 67 13.83 10.68 -18.90
CA ARG A 67 13.00 9.95 -19.86
C ARG A 67 13.85 9.13 -20.82
N ALA A 68 14.92 9.72 -21.35
CA ALA A 68 15.87 9.03 -22.21
C ALA A 68 16.51 7.81 -21.51
N PHE A 69 16.78 7.91 -20.20
CA PHE A 69 17.24 6.77 -19.41
C PHE A 69 16.21 5.62 -19.42
N PHE A 70 14.92 5.91 -19.15
CA PHE A 70 13.91 4.86 -19.16
C PHE A 70 13.72 4.25 -20.55
N VAL A 71 13.73 5.05 -21.61
CA VAL A 71 13.65 4.57 -23.00
C VAL A 71 14.81 3.67 -23.37
N ALA A 72 16.02 4.01 -22.94
CA ALA A 72 17.23 3.23 -23.23
C ALA A 72 17.25 1.88 -22.50
N HIS A 73 16.81 1.83 -21.24
CA HIS A 73 16.96 0.66 -20.39
C HIS A 73 15.69 -0.19 -20.25
N PHE A 74 14.55 0.28 -20.73
CA PHE A 74 13.28 -0.44 -20.63
C PHE A 74 12.54 -0.45 -21.97
N GLU A 75 11.65 -1.40 -22.11
CA GLU A 75 10.68 -1.51 -23.19
C GLU A 75 9.28 -1.34 -22.62
N ALA A 76 8.50 -0.43 -23.18
CA ALA A 76 7.12 -0.28 -22.77
C ALA A 76 6.27 -1.45 -23.25
N ARG A 77 5.47 -2.03 -22.37
CA ARG A 77 4.56 -3.13 -22.68
C ARG A 77 3.17 -2.85 -22.14
N LEU A 78 2.17 -3.05 -22.98
CA LEU A 78 0.76 -2.96 -22.59
C LEU A 78 0.41 -4.22 -21.76
N ILE A 79 -0.11 -4.01 -20.56
CA ILE A 79 -0.73 -5.04 -19.72
C ILE A 79 -2.18 -5.22 -20.15
N GLY A 80 -2.92 -4.12 -20.33
CA GLY A 80 -4.31 -4.06 -20.75
C GLY A 80 -5.18 -3.16 -19.87
N PRO A 81 -6.51 -3.31 -19.96
CA PRO A 81 -7.43 -2.63 -19.08
C PRO A 81 -7.16 -3.01 -17.62
N GLY A 82 -7.20 -2.04 -16.74
CA GLY A 82 -6.92 -2.20 -15.33
C GLY A 82 -7.77 -1.29 -14.46
N PHE A 83 -7.52 -1.37 -13.16
CA PHE A 83 -8.26 -0.61 -12.18
C PHE A 83 -7.33 0.02 -11.13
N LEU A 84 -7.54 1.30 -10.89
CA LEU A 84 -6.79 2.09 -9.94
C LEU A 84 -7.63 2.45 -8.71
N THR A 85 -7.01 2.35 -7.55
CA THR A 85 -7.47 2.99 -6.33
C THR A 85 -6.35 3.85 -5.75
N GLY A 86 -6.61 4.55 -4.65
CA GLY A 86 -5.62 5.35 -3.97
C GLY A 86 -5.48 4.95 -2.51
N TYR A 87 -4.28 5.11 -1.97
CA TYR A 87 -4.00 4.98 -0.55
C TYR A 87 -3.09 6.11 -0.05
N TYR A 88 -3.04 6.27 1.25
CA TYR A 88 -2.32 7.36 1.89
C TYR A 88 -1.82 6.95 3.27
N GLU A 89 -0.93 7.72 3.88
CA GLU A 89 -0.55 7.55 5.27
C GLU A 89 -1.41 8.45 6.17
N PRO A 90 -2.32 7.90 6.99
CA PRO A 90 -3.10 8.67 7.96
C PRO A 90 -2.20 9.40 8.97
N TRP A 91 -2.59 10.63 9.34
CA TRP A 91 -2.00 11.37 10.45
C TRP A 91 -3.04 11.49 11.56
N VAL A 92 -2.75 10.91 12.71
CA VAL A 92 -3.70 10.78 13.81
C VAL A 92 -3.10 11.22 15.14
N GLY A 93 -3.95 11.59 16.09
CA GLY A 93 -3.55 11.78 17.49
C GLY A 93 -3.53 10.43 18.23
N GLY A 94 -2.56 10.24 19.13
CA GLY A 94 -2.45 9.01 19.92
C GLY A 94 -1.77 9.19 21.27
N SER A 95 -1.79 8.13 22.06
CA SER A 95 -1.16 8.04 23.38
C SER A 95 -0.47 6.69 23.56
N LEU A 96 0.67 6.69 24.23
CA LEU A 96 1.38 5.45 24.60
C LEU A 96 0.72 4.73 25.80
N THR A 97 -0.21 5.40 26.49
CA THR A 97 -0.98 4.84 27.61
C THR A 97 -2.46 5.00 27.37
N PRO A 98 -3.30 4.04 27.78
CA PRO A 98 -4.74 4.14 27.65
C PRO A 98 -5.31 5.25 28.54
N SER A 99 -6.44 5.81 28.10
CA SER A 99 -7.23 6.77 28.89
C SER A 99 -8.69 6.73 28.43
N SER A 100 -9.57 7.51 29.08
CA SER A 100 -10.97 7.65 28.63
C SER A 100 -11.09 8.25 27.22
N VAL A 101 -10.10 9.03 26.76
CA VAL A 101 -10.07 9.62 25.43
C VAL A 101 -9.37 8.67 24.43
N TYR A 102 -8.22 8.11 24.83
CA TYR A 102 -7.43 7.22 23.98
C TYR A 102 -7.66 5.78 24.44
N SER A 103 -8.69 5.15 23.92
CA SER A 103 -9.16 3.83 24.36
C SER A 103 -9.10 2.75 23.28
N ALA A 104 -8.88 3.12 22.03
CA ALA A 104 -8.83 2.19 20.90
C ALA A 104 -7.36 1.76 20.62
N PRO A 105 -6.97 0.48 20.93
CA PRO A 105 -5.59 0.03 20.78
C PRO A 105 -5.24 -0.33 19.33
N LEU A 106 -4.05 0.04 18.89
CA LEU A 106 -3.33 -0.59 17.79
C LEU A 106 -2.33 -1.60 18.37
N LEU A 107 -2.35 -2.83 17.82
CA LEU A 107 -1.61 -3.93 18.41
C LEU A 107 -0.29 -4.15 17.68
N GLY A 108 0.73 -4.48 18.46
CA GLY A 108 2.03 -4.94 18.01
C GLY A 108 2.01 -6.41 17.63
N ARG A 109 3.04 -6.85 16.90
CA ARG A 109 3.20 -8.23 16.47
C ARG A 109 3.28 -9.16 17.68
N PRO A 110 2.41 -10.17 17.77
CA PRO A 110 2.52 -11.20 18.82
C PRO A 110 3.70 -12.14 18.56
N GLY A 111 4.31 -12.64 19.66
CA GLY A 111 5.46 -13.54 19.57
C GLY A 111 5.14 -14.93 18.98
N ASP A 112 3.87 -15.32 19.02
CA ASP A 112 3.36 -16.58 18.48
C ASP A 112 2.95 -16.48 16.98
N LEU A 113 3.05 -15.30 16.37
CA LEU A 113 2.74 -15.09 14.95
C LEU A 113 3.91 -15.53 14.07
N VAL A 114 3.69 -16.54 13.23
CA VAL A 114 4.62 -16.99 12.20
C VAL A 114 4.15 -16.52 10.83
N THR A 115 5.01 -15.80 10.11
CA THR A 115 4.76 -15.43 8.70
C THR A 115 5.30 -16.53 7.80
N LEU A 116 4.50 -16.96 6.83
CA LEU A 116 4.79 -18.05 5.90
C LEU A 116 4.63 -17.56 4.46
N PRO A 117 5.26 -18.23 3.48
CA PRO A 117 4.93 -18.01 2.08
C PRO A 117 3.44 -18.23 1.81
N LEU A 118 2.91 -17.54 0.80
CA LEU A 118 1.50 -17.65 0.43
C LEU A 118 1.19 -19.10 0.02
N GLY A 119 0.13 -19.66 0.63
CA GLY A 119 -0.29 -21.04 0.36
C GLY A 119 0.39 -22.10 1.23
N GLU A 120 1.44 -21.78 1.97
CA GLU A 120 2.20 -22.75 2.79
C GLU A 120 1.73 -22.85 4.25
N GLY A 121 0.89 -21.94 4.68
CA GLY A 121 0.34 -21.99 6.04
C GLY A 121 -0.88 -22.88 6.18
N PRO A 122 -1.29 -23.17 7.43
CA PRO A 122 -2.52 -23.89 7.71
C PRO A 122 -3.72 -23.22 7.01
N SER A 123 -4.58 -24.02 6.39
CA SER A 123 -5.71 -23.56 5.58
C SER A 123 -5.32 -22.67 4.37
N GLY A 124 -4.07 -22.77 3.89
CA GLY A 124 -3.57 -21.98 2.76
C GLY A 124 -3.27 -20.51 3.09
N PHE A 125 -3.23 -20.13 4.36
CA PHE A 125 -2.93 -18.76 4.78
C PHE A 125 -1.43 -18.46 4.81
N ALA A 126 -1.07 -17.20 4.63
CA ALA A 126 0.33 -16.73 4.69
C ALA A 126 0.80 -16.42 6.12
N ALA A 127 0.11 -16.92 7.15
CA ALA A 127 0.49 -16.80 8.53
C ALA A 127 -0.15 -17.91 9.38
N ALA A 128 0.50 -18.23 10.49
CA ALA A 128 0.06 -19.22 11.44
C ALA A 128 0.32 -18.76 12.88
N ARG A 129 -0.39 -19.35 13.83
CA ARG A 129 -0.11 -19.28 15.25
C ARG A 129 0.76 -20.49 15.65
N ARG A 130 1.86 -20.24 16.33
CA ARG A 130 2.70 -21.29 16.90
C ARG A 130 2.19 -21.62 18.31
N GLY A 131 1.76 -22.87 18.51
CA GLY A 131 1.40 -23.39 19.83
C GLY A 131 2.62 -23.64 20.73
N PRO A 132 2.39 -23.92 22.03
CA PRO A 132 3.46 -24.27 22.97
C PRO A 132 4.23 -25.54 22.59
N ASP A 133 3.57 -26.45 21.89
CA ASP A 133 4.12 -27.70 21.35
C ASP A 133 4.83 -27.50 20.00
N GLY A 134 4.89 -26.28 19.50
CA GLY A 134 5.44 -25.93 18.18
C GLY A 134 4.50 -26.13 17.00
N ALA A 135 3.31 -26.70 17.21
CA ALA A 135 2.32 -26.91 16.15
C ALA A 135 1.85 -25.57 15.56
N LEU A 136 1.63 -25.56 14.26
CA LEU A 136 1.11 -24.40 13.53
C LEU A 136 -0.39 -24.55 13.26
N THR A 137 -1.16 -23.59 13.73
CA THR A 137 -2.61 -23.49 13.48
C THR A 137 -2.95 -22.18 12.76
N PRO A 138 -4.11 -22.08 12.08
CA PRO A 138 -4.55 -20.81 11.52
C PRO A 138 -4.56 -19.70 12.58
N TYR A 139 -4.02 -18.53 12.23
CA TYR A 139 -4.05 -17.41 13.17
C TYR A 139 -5.51 -16.95 13.39
N PRO A 140 -5.89 -16.47 14.59
CA PRO A 140 -7.24 -16.00 14.90
C PRO A 140 -7.75 -14.93 13.92
N ALA A 141 -9.07 -14.83 13.78
CA ALA A 141 -9.72 -13.78 13.03
C ALA A 141 -9.71 -12.44 13.81
N ARG A 142 -10.03 -11.35 13.12
CA ARG A 142 -10.09 -10.00 13.71
C ARG A 142 -10.86 -9.95 15.02
N ARG A 143 -12.06 -10.52 15.07
CA ARG A 143 -12.93 -10.50 16.26
C ARG A 143 -12.23 -11.06 17.50
N GLU A 144 -11.52 -12.16 17.34
CA GLU A 144 -10.79 -12.84 18.42
C GLU A 144 -9.57 -12.04 18.84
N ILE A 145 -8.81 -11.51 17.87
CA ILE A 145 -7.63 -10.65 18.13
C ILE A 145 -8.05 -9.39 18.90
N GLU A 146 -9.14 -8.74 18.50
CA GLU A 146 -9.66 -7.55 19.16
C GLU A 146 -10.19 -7.85 20.57
N ALA A 147 -10.76 -9.02 20.80
CA ALA A 147 -11.23 -9.43 22.13
C ALA A 147 -10.06 -9.67 23.11
N GLU A 148 -8.97 -10.26 22.61
CA GLU A 148 -7.76 -10.49 23.41
C GLU A 148 -6.92 -9.22 23.60
N ALA A 149 -6.88 -8.32 22.62
CA ALA A 149 -6.19 -7.04 22.59
C ALA A 149 -4.74 -7.08 23.15
N ARG A 150 -3.97 -8.12 22.80
CA ARG A 150 -2.61 -8.31 23.31
C ARG A 150 -1.62 -7.32 22.68
N ASN A 151 -0.60 -6.95 23.47
CA ASN A 151 0.54 -6.15 23.03
C ASN A 151 0.19 -4.83 22.33
N PRO A 152 -0.62 -3.94 22.96
CA PRO A 152 -0.92 -2.64 22.37
C PRO A 152 0.34 -1.77 22.32
N VAL A 153 0.58 -1.12 21.17
CA VAL A 153 1.73 -0.23 20.95
C VAL A 153 1.37 1.25 21.02
N VAL A 154 0.11 1.57 20.75
CA VAL A 154 -0.44 2.92 20.86
C VAL A 154 -1.96 2.85 20.96
N TRP A 155 -2.58 3.83 21.61
CA TRP A 155 -4.03 3.99 21.69
C TRP A 155 -4.47 5.23 20.93
N LEU A 156 -5.53 5.10 20.15
CA LEU A 156 -6.21 6.19 19.46
C LEU A 156 -7.54 6.54 20.15
N ASN A 157 -8.08 7.66 19.78
CA ASN A 157 -9.39 8.10 20.25
C ASN A 157 -10.57 7.56 19.41
N ASP A 158 -10.30 6.91 18.29
CA ASP A 158 -11.32 6.46 17.34
C ASP A 158 -10.98 5.06 16.81
N ALA A 159 -11.85 4.09 17.07
CA ALA A 159 -11.72 2.71 16.59
C ALA A 159 -11.87 2.59 15.06
N VAL A 160 -12.56 3.53 14.41
CA VAL A 160 -12.64 3.60 12.94
C VAL A 160 -11.28 3.92 12.34
N GLU A 161 -10.54 4.86 12.94
CA GLU A 161 -9.18 5.16 12.49
C GLU A 161 -8.23 3.97 12.72
N VAL A 162 -8.37 3.24 13.83
CA VAL A 162 -7.61 1.99 14.07
C VAL A 162 -7.84 0.99 12.93
N TYR A 163 -9.10 0.76 12.57
CA TYR A 163 -9.45 -0.13 11.46
C TYR A 163 -8.85 0.33 10.12
N LEU A 164 -9.01 1.62 9.81
CA LEU A 164 -8.54 2.18 8.53
C LEU A 164 -7.02 2.20 8.43
N ILE A 165 -6.29 2.46 9.52
CA ILE A 165 -4.84 2.36 9.56
C ILE A 165 -4.38 0.94 9.20
N GLN A 166 -5.10 -0.10 9.64
CA GLN A 166 -4.79 -1.48 9.25
C GLN A 166 -5.02 -1.75 7.75
N VAL A 167 -5.99 -1.07 7.14
CA VAL A 167 -6.22 -1.13 5.68
C VAL A 167 -5.11 -0.39 4.93
N GLN A 168 -4.69 0.79 5.42
CA GLN A 168 -3.63 1.60 4.80
C GLN A 168 -2.23 1.01 5.01
N GLY A 169 -2.00 0.28 6.10
CA GLY A 169 -0.73 -0.39 6.40
C GLY A 169 0.33 0.48 7.08
N SER A 170 0.09 1.75 7.31
CA SER A 170 0.95 2.69 8.03
C SER A 170 0.16 3.87 8.59
N ALA A 171 0.75 4.61 9.55
CA ALA A 171 0.25 5.92 9.98
C ALA A 171 1.36 6.72 10.68
N ARG A 172 1.24 8.05 10.68
CA ARG A 172 1.97 8.94 11.59
C ARG A 172 1.09 9.27 12.78
N VAL A 173 1.64 9.12 13.97
CA VAL A 173 0.94 9.36 15.23
C VAL A 173 1.57 10.55 15.95
N ARG A 174 0.78 11.59 16.19
CA ARG A 174 1.17 12.70 17.04
C ARG A 174 0.84 12.34 18.49
N LEU A 175 1.87 12.19 19.32
CA LEU A 175 1.71 11.90 20.73
C LEU A 175 1.30 13.15 21.53
N ARG A 176 0.80 12.93 22.73
CA ARG A 176 0.35 14.02 23.62
C ARG A 176 1.46 14.99 24.03
N ASP A 177 2.70 14.55 24.06
CA ASP A 177 3.90 15.37 24.29
C ASP A 177 4.30 16.22 23.07
N GLY A 178 3.60 16.10 21.96
CA GLY A 178 3.87 16.78 20.70
C GLY A 178 4.83 16.04 19.77
N GLY A 179 5.46 14.96 20.23
CA GLY A 179 6.36 14.15 19.42
C GLY A 179 5.60 13.34 18.36
N TRP A 180 6.29 13.05 17.26
CA TRP A 180 5.74 12.20 16.20
C TRP A 180 6.35 10.80 16.26
N ARG A 181 5.53 9.80 16.00
CA ARG A 181 5.92 8.40 15.80
C ARG A 181 5.30 7.88 14.52
N ARG A 182 5.90 6.83 13.98
CA ARG A 182 5.36 6.14 12.81
C ARG A 182 4.97 4.71 13.17
N LEU A 183 3.77 4.32 12.76
CA LEU A 183 3.34 2.93 12.73
C LEU A 183 3.83 2.29 11.45
N ILE A 184 4.63 1.26 11.59
CA ILE A 184 5.19 0.50 10.48
C ILE A 184 4.57 -0.90 10.52
N TYR A 185 4.12 -1.40 9.38
CA TYR A 185 3.63 -2.76 9.23
C TYR A 185 4.62 -3.78 9.80
N ASP A 186 4.14 -4.68 10.65
CA ASP A 186 4.97 -5.71 11.32
C ASP A 186 4.36 -7.12 11.25
N GLY A 187 3.42 -7.32 10.37
CA GLY A 187 2.80 -8.61 10.12
C GLY A 187 1.28 -8.56 10.03
N ARG A 188 0.70 -9.66 9.61
CA ARG A 188 -0.76 -9.85 9.52
C ARG A 188 -1.13 -11.27 9.89
N ASN A 189 -2.40 -11.48 10.26
CA ASN A 189 -2.93 -12.79 10.62
C ASN A 189 -3.11 -13.76 9.43
N GLY A 190 -2.82 -13.35 8.20
CA GLY A 190 -2.92 -14.18 7.00
C GLY A 190 -4.33 -14.38 6.46
N ARG A 191 -5.38 -14.01 7.20
CA ARG A 191 -6.77 -14.15 6.78
C ARG A 191 -7.07 -13.31 5.54
N PRO A 192 -8.06 -13.74 4.70
CA PRO A 192 -8.52 -12.96 3.55
C PRO A 192 -9.01 -11.57 3.95
N TYR A 193 -8.83 -10.62 3.05
CA TYR A 193 -9.38 -9.28 3.20
C TYR A 193 -10.81 -9.24 2.64
N THR A 194 -11.73 -8.68 3.44
CA THR A 194 -13.10 -8.38 3.02
C THR A 194 -13.32 -6.88 3.01
N SER A 195 -13.75 -6.33 1.88
CA SER A 195 -14.07 -4.91 1.75
C SER A 195 -15.41 -4.60 2.42
N ILE A 196 -15.37 -3.97 3.59
CA ILE A 196 -16.60 -3.57 4.30
C ILE A 196 -17.38 -2.48 3.56
N GLY A 197 -16.72 -1.65 2.75
CA GLY A 197 -17.40 -0.69 1.88
C GLY A 197 -18.23 -1.40 0.80
N ARG A 198 -17.71 -2.48 0.22
CA ARG A 198 -18.45 -3.30 -0.71
C ARG A 198 -19.66 -3.98 -0.05
N LEU A 199 -19.51 -4.49 1.16
CA LEU A 199 -20.62 -5.07 1.92
C LEU A 199 -21.75 -4.06 2.15
N LEU A 200 -21.43 -2.79 2.44
CA LEU A 200 -22.44 -1.73 2.58
C LEU A 200 -23.16 -1.42 1.28
N VAL A 201 -22.46 -1.46 0.16
CA VAL A 201 -23.08 -1.28 -1.17
C VAL A 201 -24.00 -2.46 -1.50
N GLU A 202 -23.52 -3.68 -1.30
CA GLU A 202 -24.29 -4.92 -1.51
C GLU A 202 -25.54 -5.01 -0.61
N ALA A 203 -25.46 -4.47 0.61
CA ALA A 203 -26.59 -4.37 1.53
C ALA A 203 -27.56 -3.19 1.25
N GLY A 204 -27.25 -2.34 0.25
CA GLY A 204 -28.06 -1.15 -0.06
C GLY A 204 -27.99 -0.02 0.96
N GLU A 205 -27.04 -0.06 1.91
CA GLU A 205 -26.86 0.95 2.95
C GLU A 205 -26.20 2.24 2.42
N ILE A 206 -25.38 2.11 1.37
CA ILE A 206 -24.73 3.21 0.68
C ILE A 206 -24.79 2.90 -0.83
N GLY A 207 -25.22 3.87 -1.64
CA GLY A 207 -25.20 3.75 -3.09
C GLY A 207 -23.77 3.64 -3.62
N GLU A 208 -23.55 2.84 -4.67
CA GLU A 208 -22.20 2.63 -5.24
C GLU A 208 -21.53 3.95 -5.65
N ALA A 209 -22.30 4.85 -6.27
CA ALA A 209 -21.81 6.18 -6.68
C ALA A 209 -21.49 7.11 -5.49
N GLU A 210 -22.08 6.86 -4.32
CA GLU A 210 -21.86 7.67 -3.11
C GLU A 210 -20.73 7.11 -2.23
N MET A 211 -20.28 5.88 -2.51
CA MET A 211 -19.25 5.21 -1.70
C MET A 211 -17.91 5.95 -1.81
N SER A 212 -17.48 6.49 -0.69
CA SER A 212 -16.19 7.15 -0.50
C SER A 212 -15.65 6.83 0.88
N LEU A 213 -14.36 7.10 1.11
CA LEU A 213 -13.76 6.93 2.44
C LEU A 213 -14.46 7.79 3.50
N ALA A 214 -14.83 9.02 3.16
CA ALA A 214 -15.55 9.93 4.06
C ALA A 214 -16.95 9.37 4.42
N ARG A 215 -17.68 8.85 3.41
CA ARG A 215 -19.01 8.26 3.62
C ARG A 215 -18.91 7.00 4.48
N LEU A 216 -17.93 6.14 4.23
CA LEU A 216 -17.68 4.94 5.04
C LEU A 216 -17.38 5.31 6.50
N LYS A 217 -16.47 6.27 6.75
CA LYS A 217 -16.16 6.75 8.11
C LYS A 217 -17.41 7.28 8.83
N SER A 218 -18.20 8.10 8.14
CA SER A 218 -19.43 8.67 8.68
C SER A 218 -20.45 7.58 9.07
N TRP A 219 -20.64 6.60 8.17
CA TRP A 219 -21.56 5.49 8.42
C TRP A 219 -21.11 4.65 9.63
N LEU A 220 -19.82 4.26 9.70
CA LEU A 220 -19.29 3.47 10.82
C LEU A 220 -19.47 4.17 12.17
N ARG A 221 -19.18 5.47 12.24
CA ARG A 221 -19.36 6.26 13.47
C ARG A 221 -20.83 6.37 13.87
N ALA A 222 -21.72 6.60 12.91
CA ALA A 222 -23.16 6.67 13.16
C ALA A 222 -23.76 5.32 13.59
N ALA A 223 -23.25 4.22 13.03
CA ALA A 223 -23.68 2.87 13.37
C ALA A 223 -23.12 2.35 14.71
N GLY A 224 -22.16 3.09 15.31
CA GLY A 224 -21.54 2.76 16.59
C GLY A 224 -20.39 1.75 16.47
N VAL A 225 -19.39 1.88 17.35
CA VAL A 225 -18.17 1.07 17.33
C VAL A 225 -17.87 0.34 18.65
N LYS A 226 -18.82 0.38 19.60
CA LYS A 226 -18.75 -0.41 20.84
C LYS A 226 -19.09 -1.88 20.58
N PRO A 227 -18.74 -2.79 21.49
CA PRO A 227 -19.15 -4.19 21.39
C PRO A 227 -20.67 -4.33 21.20
N GLY A 228 -21.08 -5.10 20.17
CA GLY A 228 -22.48 -5.32 19.80
C GLY A 228 -23.11 -4.23 18.92
N GLU A 229 -22.41 -3.13 18.64
CA GLU A 229 -22.91 -2.10 17.72
C GLU A 229 -22.58 -2.44 16.26
N ARG A 230 -23.49 -2.06 15.34
CA ARG A 230 -23.45 -2.45 13.92
C ARG A 230 -22.16 -2.08 13.21
N GLY A 231 -21.59 -0.89 13.50
CA GLY A 231 -20.34 -0.46 12.87
C GLY A 231 -19.17 -1.34 13.27
N ARG A 232 -19.08 -1.77 14.54
CA ARG A 232 -18.06 -2.72 14.98
C ARG A 232 -18.27 -4.09 14.35
N GLU A 233 -19.49 -4.59 14.32
CA GLU A 233 -19.80 -5.89 13.70
C GLU A 233 -19.45 -5.90 12.21
N LEU A 234 -19.70 -4.81 11.50
CA LEU A 234 -19.30 -4.66 10.11
C LEU A 234 -17.77 -4.70 9.95
N MET A 235 -17.02 -3.94 10.76
CA MET A 235 -15.56 -3.98 10.72
C MET A 235 -15.01 -5.39 10.98
N GLN A 236 -15.67 -6.15 11.85
CA GLN A 236 -15.31 -7.54 12.19
C GLN A 236 -15.68 -8.57 11.12
N GLN A 237 -16.43 -8.23 10.07
CA GLN A 237 -16.61 -9.08 8.89
C GLN A 237 -15.36 -9.13 8.00
N ASN A 238 -14.43 -8.21 8.18
CA ASN A 238 -13.11 -8.32 7.61
C ASN A 238 -12.19 -9.09 8.57
N ASP A 239 -12.01 -10.37 8.36
CA ASP A 239 -11.17 -11.24 9.17
C ASP A 239 -9.68 -10.85 9.18
N SER A 240 -9.23 -10.13 8.16
CA SER A 240 -7.83 -9.68 8.06
C SER A 240 -7.49 -8.68 9.16
N TYR A 241 -6.38 -8.92 9.84
CA TYR A 241 -5.83 -8.05 10.88
C TYR A 241 -4.35 -7.76 10.63
N VAL A 242 -3.95 -6.50 10.78
CA VAL A 242 -2.55 -6.05 10.61
C VAL A 242 -1.99 -5.61 11.95
N PHE A 243 -0.78 -6.06 12.24
CA PHE A 243 0.01 -5.68 13.41
C PHE A 243 1.08 -4.66 13.04
N PHE A 244 1.44 -3.82 14.01
CA PHE A 244 2.36 -2.72 13.79
C PHE A 244 3.49 -2.73 14.81
N ARG A 245 4.61 -2.13 14.43
CA ARG A 245 5.60 -1.64 15.39
C ARG A 245 5.62 -0.12 15.37
N LEU A 246 5.86 0.47 16.52
CA LEU A 246 6.04 1.91 16.65
C LEU A 246 7.53 2.24 16.48
N ALA A 247 7.83 3.25 15.67
CA ALA A 247 9.19 3.72 15.42
C ALA A 247 9.25 5.25 15.50
N ASP A 248 10.45 5.78 15.65
CA ASP A 248 10.68 7.21 15.52
C ASP A 248 10.35 7.66 14.08
N ASP A 249 9.81 8.86 13.96
CA ASP A 249 9.49 9.42 12.67
C ASP A 249 10.73 10.09 12.06
N ALA A 250 11.24 9.51 10.98
CA ALA A 250 12.39 10.03 10.24
C ALA A 250 12.03 11.15 9.25
N GLY A 251 10.76 11.58 9.19
CA GLY A 251 10.30 12.63 8.28
C GLY A 251 10.10 12.21 6.82
N GLU A 252 10.59 11.03 6.41
CA GLU A 252 10.37 10.46 5.07
C GLU A 252 8.97 9.83 4.96
N GLY A 253 8.60 9.31 3.77
CA GLY A 253 7.35 8.58 3.55
C GLY A 253 7.27 7.27 4.36
N PRO A 254 6.08 6.63 4.43
CA PRO A 254 5.93 5.34 5.06
C PRO A 254 6.75 4.27 4.34
N ILE A 255 7.16 3.24 5.06
CA ILE A 255 7.95 2.15 4.47
C ILE A 255 7.02 1.19 3.73
N GLY A 256 7.20 1.10 2.41
CA GLY A 256 6.47 0.17 1.55
C GLY A 256 6.97 -1.27 1.62
N GLY A 257 6.32 -2.16 0.86
CA GLY A 257 6.66 -3.58 0.79
C GLY A 257 8.08 -3.87 0.32
N ALA A 258 8.67 -2.97 -0.47
CA ALA A 258 10.08 -3.02 -0.90
C ALA A 258 11.08 -2.63 0.20
N GLY A 259 10.61 -2.21 1.38
CA GLY A 259 11.47 -1.78 2.50
C GLY A 259 12.02 -0.36 2.34
N ARG A 260 11.35 0.48 1.56
CA ARG A 260 11.78 1.83 1.26
C ARG A 260 10.69 2.86 1.56
N PRO A 261 11.06 4.12 1.88
CA PRO A 261 10.10 5.21 1.97
C PRO A 261 9.36 5.40 0.64
N LEU A 262 8.04 5.49 0.71
CA LEU A 262 7.19 5.76 -0.45
C LEU A 262 7.18 7.24 -0.79
N THR A 263 7.11 7.54 -2.08
CA THR A 263 7.02 8.90 -2.63
C THR A 263 5.63 9.13 -3.23
N ALA A 264 4.96 10.20 -2.80
CA ALA A 264 3.62 10.55 -3.29
C ALA A 264 3.59 10.66 -4.82
N LEU A 265 2.60 10.01 -5.44
CA LEU A 265 2.37 9.99 -6.89
C LEU A 265 3.59 9.53 -7.72
N ARG A 266 4.52 8.79 -7.09
CA ARG A 266 5.66 8.14 -7.75
C ARG A 266 5.87 6.70 -7.28
N SER A 267 5.40 6.33 -6.08
CA SER A 267 5.32 4.94 -5.63
C SER A 267 3.93 4.36 -5.89
N ILE A 268 3.89 3.12 -6.33
CA ILE A 268 2.65 2.38 -6.63
C ILE A 268 2.68 1.02 -5.94
N ALA A 269 1.54 0.60 -5.40
CA ALA A 269 1.37 -0.75 -4.88
C ALA A 269 0.77 -1.66 -5.95
N VAL A 270 1.36 -2.85 -6.11
CA VAL A 270 0.99 -3.84 -7.12
C VAL A 270 0.85 -5.23 -6.51
N GLU A 271 0.27 -6.17 -7.24
CA GLU A 271 0.20 -7.56 -6.79
C GLU A 271 1.59 -8.22 -6.85
N ARG A 272 2.16 -8.50 -5.68
CA ARG A 272 3.51 -9.04 -5.51
C ARG A 272 3.70 -10.46 -6.03
N SER A 273 2.64 -11.22 -6.28
CA SER A 273 2.71 -12.55 -6.90
C SER A 273 2.90 -12.47 -8.43
N HIS A 274 2.45 -11.37 -9.04
CA HIS A 274 2.60 -11.08 -10.46
C HIS A 274 3.85 -10.25 -10.78
N TRP A 275 4.21 -9.32 -9.89
CA TRP A 275 5.19 -8.28 -10.14
C TRP A 275 6.34 -8.27 -9.11
N SER A 276 7.52 -7.95 -9.56
CA SER A 276 8.65 -7.61 -8.71
C SER A 276 8.64 -6.13 -8.36
N TYR A 277 9.20 -5.80 -7.19
CA TYR A 277 9.50 -4.41 -6.88
C TYR A 277 10.53 -3.83 -7.83
N GLY A 278 10.51 -2.52 -7.98
CA GLY A 278 11.38 -1.75 -8.83
C GLY A 278 10.97 -1.67 -10.29
N LEU A 279 9.98 -2.42 -10.74
CA LEU A 279 9.45 -2.25 -12.10
C LEU A 279 8.73 -0.91 -12.20
N PRO A 280 9.06 -0.09 -13.23
CA PRO A 280 8.31 1.12 -13.51
C PRO A 280 6.99 0.78 -14.20
N PHE A 281 5.90 1.38 -13.73
CA PHE A 281 4.56 1.31 -14.31
C PHE A 281 4.17 2.67 -14.87
N PHE A 282 3.33 2.66 -15.90
CA PHE A 282 2.77 3.87 -16.48
C PHE A 282 1.26 3.72 -16.63
N PRO A 283 0.49 3.99 -15.58
CA PRO A 283 -0.97 4.03 -15.64
C PRO A 283 -1.45 5.28 -16.38
N VAL A 284 -2.45 5.10 -17.24
CA VAL A 284 -3.11 6.17 -17.99
C VAL A 284 -4.61 6.12 -17.68
N ALA A 285 -5.15 7.21 -17.17
CA ALA A 285 -6.54 7.32 -16.74
C ALA A 285 -7.02 8.76 -16.74
N THR A 286 -8.30 8.98 -16.45
CA THR A 286 -8.86 10.28 -16.07
C THR A 286 -9.34 10.20 -14.63
N LEU A 287 -8.68 10.91 -13.72
CA LEU A 287 -8.86 10.79 -12.27
C LEU A 287 -9.03 12.15 -11.60
N PRO A 288 -9.72 12.25 -10.43
CA PRO A 288 -9.74 13.43 -9.58
C PRO A 288 -8.49 13.50 -8.68
N TRP A 289 -7.28 13.46 -9.26
CA TRP A 289 -6.02 13.30 -8.52
C TRP A 289 -5.41 14.61 -8.01
N THR A 290 -5.71 15.75 -8.66
CA THR A 290 -5.26 17.09 -8.22
C THR A 290 -6.38 17.89 -7.57
N SER A 291 -7.62 17.65 -7.98
CA SER A 291 -8.83 18.31 -7.50
C SER A 291 -10.00 17.32 -7.50
N GLU A 292 -11.21 17.78 -7.19
CA GLU A 292 -12.42 16.96 -7.30
C GLU A 292 -12.83 16.70 -8.76
N THR A 293 -12.40 17.57 -9.69
CA THR A 293 -12.65 17.40 -11.10
C THR A 293 -11.66 16.42 -11.69
N PRO A 294 -12.11 15.34 -12.36
CA PRO A 294 -11.22 14.42 -13.04
C PRO A 294 -10.40 15.10 -14.14
N THR A 295 -9.12 14.84 -14.16
CA THR A 295 -8.19 15.33 -15.18
C THR A 295 -7.31 14.18 -15.68
N PRO A 296 -6.65 14.31 -16.84
CA PRO A 296 -5.76 13.28 -17.34
C PRO A 296 -4.66 12.94 -16.32
N PHE A 297 -4.47 11.65 -16.09
CA PHE A 297 -3.44 11.07 -15.26
C PHE A 297 -2.58 10.13 -16.12
N ALA A 298 -1.32 10.46 -16.28
CA ALA A 298 -0.36 9.67 -17.02
C ALA A 298 1.01 9.89 -16.36
N ARG A 299 1.44 8.96 -15.50
CA ARG A 299 2.64 9.15 -14.67
C ARG A 299 3.47 7.88 -14.58
N LEU A 300 4.77 8.05 -14.68
CA LEU A 300 5.73 7.00 -14.41
C LEU A 300 5.85 6.80 -12.89
N MET A 301 5.55 5.60 -12.44
CA MET A 301 5.52 5.22 -11.02
C MET A 301 6.31 3.93 -10.79
N ILE A 302 6.98 3.83 -9.66
CA ILE A 302 7.82 2.66 -9.34
C ILE A 302 7.05 1.73 -8.40
N ALA A 303 7.05 0.44 -8.69
CA ALA A 303 6.47 -0.57 -7.82
C ALA A 303 7.32 -0.72 -6.56
N GLU A 304 6.87 -0.15 -5.45
CA GLU A 304 7.58 -0.18 -4.17
C GLU A 304 6.72 -0.73 -3.03
N ASP A 305 5.43 -1.00 -3.30
CA ASP A 305 4.53 -1.48 -2.27
C ASP A 305 3.58 -2.57 -2.80
N THR A 306 2.81 -3.14 -1.89
CA THR A 306 1.81 -4.17 -2.15
C THR A 306 0.73 -4.17 -1.05
N GLY A 307 -0.45 -4.66 -1.38
CA GLY A 307 -1.55 -4.82 -0.43
C GLY A 307 -2.35 -6.09 -0.72
N SER A 308 -3.03 -6.64 0.30
CA SER A 308 -3.84 -7.84 0.16
C SER A 308 -5.12 -7.65 -0.67
N ALA A 309 -5.54 -6.40 -0.85
CA ALA A 309 -6.67 -6.02 -1.70
C ALA A 309 -6.27 -5.80 -3.17
N ILE A 310 -4.95 -5.84 -3.47
CA ILE A 310 -4.42 -5.59 -4.81
C ILE A 310 -4.22 -6.94 -5.48
N VAL A 311 -5.19 -7.36 -6.28
CA VAL A 311 -5.23 -8.67 -6.94
C VAL A 311 -5.45 -8.47 -8.44
N GLY A 312 -4.58 -9.06 -9.25
CA GLY A 312 -4.59 -9.00 -10.72
C GLY A 312 -3.43 -8.22 -11.32
N PRO A 313 -3.02 -8.57 -12.53
CA PRO A 313 -1.82 -8.01 -13.18
C PRO A 313 -1.97 -6.52 -13.53
N ALA A 314 -3.20 -6.05 -13.78
CA ALA A 314 -3.50 -4.66 -14.13
C ALA A 314 -4.20 -3.90 -12.98
N ARG A 315 -4.03 -4.38 -11.72
CA ARG A 315 -4.57 -3.74 -10.53
C ARG A 315 -3.45 -3.00 -9.79
N ALA A 316 -3.67 -1.75 -9.48
CA ALA A 316 -2.68 -0.96 -8.76
C ALA A 316 -3.32 0.05 -7.80
N ASP A 317 -2.56 0.44 -6.78
CA ASP A 317 -2.95 1.43 -5.78
C ASP A 317 -1.94 2.58 -5.78
N LEU A 318 -2.41 3.81 -6.00
CA LEU A 318 -1.57 5.00 -6.11
C LEU A 318 -1.30 5.58 -4.72
N PHE A 319 -0.04 5.79 -4.36
CA PHE A 319 0.31 6.44 -3.10
C PHE A 319 0.16 7.96 -3.21
N PHE A 320 -0.73 8.54 -2.41
CA PHE A 320 -1.03 9.99 -2.43
C PHE A 320 -0.23 10.82 -1.42
N GLY A 321 0.61 10.18 -0.59
CA GLY A 321 1.32 10.88 0.49
C GLY A 321 0.64 10.73 1.83
N GLY A 322 0.84 11.69 2.74
CA GLY A 322 0.30 11.64 4.09
C GLY A 322 -0.66 12.77 4.42
N GLY A 323 -1.47 12.54 5.46
CA GLY A 323 -2.40 13.51 6.02
C GLY A 323 -3.75 13.57 5.33
N GLU A 324 -4.59 14.49 5.80
CA GLU A 324 -6.02 14.54 5.44
C GLU A 324 -6.24 14.85 3.95
N ALA A 325 -5.52 15.82 3.37
CA ALA A 325 -5.66 16.15 1.96
C ALA A 325 -5.28 14.99 1.03
N ALA A 326 -4.23 14.23 1.37
CA ALA A 326 -3.87 13.01 0.67
C ALA A 326 -4.97 11.94 0.80
N GLY A 327 -5.55 11.79 1.98
CA GLY A 327 -6.65 10.87 2.24
C GLY A 327 -7.91 11.20 1.45
N GLN A 328 -8.27 12.47 1.33
CA GLN A 328 -9.41 12.91 0.52
C GLN A 328 -9.18 12.56 -0.97
N ARG A 329 -8.00 12.83 -1.52
CA ARG A 329 -7.66 12.47 -2.91
C ARG A 329 -7.63 10.96 -3.11
N ALA A 330 -6.90 10.24 -2.27
CA ALA A 330 -6.81 8.78 -2.34
C ALA A 330 -8.19 8.11 -2.27
N GLY A 331 -9.04 8.57 -1.36
CA GLY A 331 -10.37 8.02 -1.14
C GLY A 331 -11.37 8.22 -2.28
N SER A 332 -11.07 9.10 -3.24
CA SER A 332 -11.88 9.34 -4.45
C SER A 332 -11.43 8.52 -5.66
N ILE A 333 -10.31 7.80 -5.57
CA ILE A 333 -9.78 7.03 -6.71
C ILE A 333 -10.40 5.63 -6.74
N ARG A 334 -11.25 5.39 -7.74
CA ARG A 334 -11.85 4.10 -8.11
C ARG A 334 -12.15 4.15 -9.60
N HIS A 335 -11.13 4.00 -10.42
CA HIS A 335 -11.23 4.31 -11.85
C HIS A 335 -10.57 3.24 -12.70
N GLU A 336 -11.16 3.02 -13.85
CA GLU A 336 -10.52 2.25 -14.92
C GLU A 336 -9.29 2.99 -15.45
N ALA A 337 -8.32 2.21 -15.91
CA ALA A 337 -7.08 2.72 -16.46
C ALA A 337 -6.56 1.80 -17.57
N GLU A 338 -5.80 2.34 -18.47
CA GLU A 338 -4.92 1.55 -19.33
C GLU A 338 -3.57 1.41 -18.63
N MET A 339 -3.14 0.17 -18.45
CA MET A 339 -1.96 -0.14 -17.64
C MET A 339 -0.79 -0.56 -18.53
N PHE A 340 0.33 0.13 -18.38
CA PHE A 340 1.59 -0.22 -19.01
C PHE A 340 2.64 -0.52 -17.94
N VAL A 341 3.59 -1.40 -18.27
CA VAL A 341 4.80 -1.66 -17.50
C VAL A 341 6.01 -1.42 -18.39
N LEU A 342 7.05 -0.81 -17.84
CA LEU A 342 8.33 -0.69 -18.50
C LEU A 342 9.17 -1.91 -18.10
N TRP A 343 9.35 -2.83 -19.03
CA TRP A 343 10.08 -4.07 -18.82
C TRP A 343 11.56 -3.86 -19.10
N PRO A 344 12.45 -4.27 -18.20
CA PRO A 344 13.89 -4.05 -18.40
C PRO A 344 14.39 -4.77 -19.64
N ARG A 345 15.19 -4.07 -20.46
CA ARG A 345 15.83 -4.63 -21.66
C ARG A 345 17.00 -5.50 -21.26
N GLU A 346 17.17 -6.63 -21.94
CA GLU A 346 18.41 -7.39 -21.82
C GLU A 346 19.59 -6.50 -22.26
N PRO A 347 20.73 -6.56 -21.54
CA PRO A 347 21.91 -5.84 -21.97
C PRO A 347 22.28 -6.29 -23.38
N ALA A 348 22.69 -5.35 -24.24
CA ALA A 348 23.30 -5.72 -25.52
C ALA A 348 24.58 -6.57 -25.22
N VAL A 349 24.64 -7.74 -25.82
CA VAL A 349 25.78 -8.67 -25.69
C VAL A 349 27.02 -8.07 -26.35
#